data_08caf2ab79867c2b67fa010fd6f58583
#
_entry.id   08caf2ab79867c2b67fa010fd6f58583
#
_cell.length_a   1.000
_cell.length_b   1.000
_cell.length_c   1.000
_cell.angle_alpha   90.00
_cell.angle_beta   90.00
_cell.angle_gamma   90.00
#
_symmetry.space_group_name_H-M   'P 1'
#
loop_
_entity.id
_entity.type
_entity.pdbx_description
1 polymer ?
#
loop_
_entity_poly.entity_id
_entity_poly.type
_entity_poly.pdbx_seq_one_letter_code
_entity_poly.pdbx_strand_id
1 'polypeptide(L)'
;MKLLLAGYYGVGNIGDEAILRSLVSAIKKDHPQAAISVLSADPAGTSKAYDINAVHKYAFVNVLKELKNSDAFILGGGGLIQDSTSIRSLLYYLFLIISAKILKKKVILLGQGIGPVRNKYLLKWALKGVDLITVRDERSLKELTEIKAKPRKLVMTADLSFMMAPPDKENSKKILGSAGIKKTKSRLIGISLRPPVKGKNIEAKYKAMASLCDHLMEKKDSQLVFLIFNHPDDLNVTSKVMGMMKNPANVILKQLDPAEMLGVIAGMDAVIGMRLHSLIFSAIARVPGFGLSYDPKVESFQRQTGQKWIDLDNLNEKELIMEVDRFIDGMGTGSFGIDRFSKAARENIRSLNECLKNNKISVLDINIDNLNIQEALKKSEELLASKEPGLIVTPNPEMIVASLKDIELRNIINNAYLSVADGVGLMLAGRILGRKFKQRIAGIDLMLELIRVAKNKRYKIFLFGSREGVAEEAAKVLDADVAGTYQGYSMNNQQVIEEIKSSGPDMLFVGLGSPKQEKWAADHLKELGVPLVMCVGGSLDVIAGRAKRAPVFMRKIGIEWLWRLIAEPRRWKRMLVLPVFIIKVIRSRF
;
A
#
# COMPACT_ATOMS: atom_id res chain seq x y z
N MET A 1 14.12 -3.18 9.54
CA MET A 1 12.88 -2.39 9.36
C MET A 1 11.95 -2.69 10.52
N LYS A 2 11.36 -1.65 11.15
CA LYS A 2 10.42 -1.78 12.27
C LYS A 2 9.03 -1.33 11.82
N LEU A 3 8.03 -2.18 11.98
CA LEU A 3 6.65 -1.94 11.54
C LEU A 3 5.71 -1.94 12.74
N LEU A 4 4.85 -0.93 12.84
CA LEU A 4 3.78 -0.89 13.84
C LEU A 4 2.44 -1.13 13.16
N LEU A 5 1.78 -2.23 13.53
CA LEU A 5 0.46 -2.60 13.04
C LEU A 5 -0.62 -2.16 14.04
N ALA A 6 -1.75 -1.68 13.52
CA ALA A 6 -2.95 -1.38 14.30
C ALA A 6 -4.19 -1.91 13.59
N GLY A 7 -5.20 -2.27 14.39
CA GLY A 7 -6.48 -2.79 13.94
C GLY A 7 -7.41 -3.05 15.12
N TYR A 8 -8.47 -3.81 14.89
CA TYR A 8 -9.39 -4.25 15.94
C TYR A 8 -8.94 -5.60 16.53
N TYR A 9 -7.67 -5.64 17.01
CA TYR A 9 -6.97 -6.86 17.41
C TYR A 9 -7.03 -7.12 18.92
N GLY A 10 -6.97 -8.41 19.31
CA GLY A 10 -7.01 -8.84 20.70
C GLY A 10 -8.36 -8.67 21.40
N VAL A 11 -9.45 -8.56 20.62
CA VAL A 11 -10.81 -8.32 21.16
C VAL A 11 -11.70 -9.57 21.01
N GLY A 12 -11.16 -10.65 20.46
CA GLY A 12 -11.92 -11.88 20.25
C GLY A 12 -12.79 -11.88 18.99
N ASN A 13 -12.55 -10.98 18.04
CA ASN A 13 -13.20 -10.96 16.74
C ASN A 13 -12.39 -11.77 15.70
N ILE A 14 -12.86 -12.97 15.36
CA ILE A 14 -12.17 -13.90 14.47
C ILE A 14 -11.85 -13.30 13.10
N GLY A 15 -12.73 -12.43 12.58
CA GLY A 15 -12.50 -11.79 11.29
C GLY A 15 -11.31 -10.83 11.30
N ASP A 16 -11.22 -9.99 12.31
CA ASP A 16 -10.10 -9.05 12.45
C ASP A 16 -8.79 -9.80 12.79
N GLU A 17 -8.87 -10.89 13.56
CA GLU A 17 -7.72 -11.79 13.81
C GLU A 17 -7.25 -12.49 12.52
N ALA A 18 -8.16 -12.86 11.62
CA ALA A 18 -7.81 -13.44 10.31
C ALA A 18 -7.04 -12.44 9.44
N ILE A 19 -7.45 -11.18 9.48
CA ILE A 19 -6.74 -10.08 8.81
C ILE A 19 -5.32 -9.92 9.38
N LEU A 20 -5.18 -9.91 10.71
CA LEU A 20 -3.88 -9.81 11.38
C LEU A 20 -2.97 -11.01 11.01
N ARG A 21 -3.51 -12.23 11.09
CA ARG A 21 -2.79 -13.47 10.73
C ARG A 21 -2.26 -13.41 9.30
N SER A 22 -3.11 -13.03 8.36
CA SER A 22 -2.75 -12.91 6.95
C SER A 22 -1.66 -11.86 6.73
N LEU A 23 -1.79 -10.69 7.37
CA LEU A 23 -0.84 -9.59 7.25
C LEU A 23 0.52 -9.94 7.87
N VAL A 24 0.55 -10.47 9.09
CA VAL A 24 1.79 -10.87 9.79
C VAL A 24 2.52 -11.97 9.01
N SER A 25 1.79 -13.00 8.55
CA SER A 25 2.36 -14.09 7.76
C SER A 25 2.99 -13.60 6.47
N ALA A 26 2.31 -12.69 5.75
CA ALA A 26 2.84 -12.11 4.51
C ALA A 26 4.08 -11.23 4.76
N ILE A 27 4.06 -10.39 5.82
CA ILE A 27 5.21 -9.55 6.16
C ILE A 27 6.41 -10.42 6.57
N LYS A 28 6.21 -11.45 7.41
CA LYS A 28 7.30 -12.36 7.81
C LYS A 28 7.90 -13.10 6.61
N LYS A 29 7.07 -13.49 5.64
CA LYS A 29 7.52 -14.15 4.40
C LYS A 29 8.37 -13.22 3.53
N ASP A 30 7.89 -11.99 3.26
CA ASP A 30 8.53 -11.06 2.31
C ASP A 30 9.65 -10.23 2.96
N HIS A 31 9.61 -10.07 4.28
CA HIS A 31 10.56 -9.30 5.09
C HIS A 31 10.96 -10.06 6.37
N PRO A 32 11.71 -11.18 6.28
CA PRO A 32 12.02 -12.03 7.44
C PRO A 32 12.74 -11.32 8.59
N GLN A 33 13.45 -10.22 8.28
CA GLN A 33 14.19 -9.41 9.25
C GLN A 33 13.38 -8.21 9.77
N ALA A 34 12.09 -8.11 9.45
CA ALA A 34 11.26 -7.02 9.95
C ALA A 34 10.86 -7.26 11.40
N ALA A 35 11.13 -6.29 12.27
CA ALA A 35 10.58 -6.29 13.62
C ALA A 35 9.14 -5.75 13.57
N ILE A 36 8.18 -6.59 13.97
CA ILE A 36 6.75 -6.27 13.96
C ILE A 36 6.28 -6.01 15.39
N SER A 37 5.63 -4.88 15.61
CA SER A 37 4.86 -4.58 16.83
C SER A 37 3.39 -4.41 16.47
N VAL A 38 2.48 -4.87 17.34
CA VAL A 38 1.03 -4.79 17.11
C VAL A 38 0.35 -4.07 18.27
N LEU A 39 -0.57 -3.16 17.98
CA LEU A 39 -1.48 -2.59 18.96
C LEU A 39 -2.65 -3.53 19.18
N SER A 40 -2.77 -4.10 20.39
CA SER A 40 -3.75 -5.12 20.76
C SER A 40 -4.49 -4.77 22.04
N ALA A 41 -5.72 -5.26 22.19
CA ALA A 41 -6.44 -5.21 23.47
C ALA A 41 -5.94 -6.30 24.44
N ASP A 42 -5.43 -7.43 23.91
CA ASP A 42 -4.74 -8.50 24.65
C ASP A 42 -3.32 -8.67 24.11
N PRO A 43 -2.34 -7.91 24.62
CA PRO A 43 -0.97 -8.01 24.15
C PRO A 43 -0.34 -9.40 24.38
N ALA A 44 -0.64 -10.03 25.51
CA ALA A 44 -0.05 -11.31 25.87
C ALA A 44 -0.52 -12.44 24.92
N GLY A 45 -1.83 -12.53 24.68
CA GLY A 45 -2.42 -13.47 23.74
C GLY A 45 -1.92 -13.22 22.30
N THR A 46 -1.90 -11.97 21.87
CA THR A 46 -1.42 -11.59 20.53
C THR A 46 0.07 -11.92 20.33
N SER A 47 0.92 -11.61 21.31
CA SER A 47 2.35 -11.94 21.24
C SER A 47 2.56 -13.44 21.14
N LYS A 48 1.85 -14.23 21.94
CA LYS A 48 1.94 -15.71 21.93
C LYS A 48 1.43 -16.31 20.62
N ALA A 49 0.31 -15.79 20.08
CA ALA A 49 -0.31 -16.34 18.87
C ALA A 49 0.51 -16.12 17.61
N TYR A 50 1.23 -14.98 17.51
CA TYR A 50 1.92 -14.57 16.29
C TYR A 50 3.44 -14.49 16.41
N ASP A 51 4.00 -14.71 17.61
CA ASP A 51 5.44 -14.58 17.89
C ASP A 51 5.97 -13.21 17.43
N ILE A 52 5.38 -12.14 17.97
CA ILE A 52 5.69 -10.74 17.68
C ILE A 52 5.53 -9.88 18.93
N ASN A 53 6.10 -8.68 18.93
CA ASN A 53 5.85 -7.72 20.01
C ASN A 53 4.41 -7.19 19.94
N ALA A 54 3.75 -7.08 21.10
CA ALA A 54 2.44 -6.46 21.17
C ALA A 54 2.36 -5.44 22.33
N VAL A 55 1.63 -4.36 22.11
CA VAL A 55 1.46 -3.25 23.06
C VAL A 55 -0.03 -2.98 23.24
N HIS A 56 -0.44 -2.70 24.49
CA HIS A 56 -1.83 -2.41 24.78
C HIS A 56 -2.28 -1.13 24.07
N LYS A 57 -3.34 -1.25 23.26
CA LYS A 57 -3.80 -0.19 22.33
C LYS A 57 -4.19 1.13 23.00
N TYR A 58 -4.52 1.13 24.30
CA TYR A 58 -4.85 2.32 25.08
C TYR A 58 -3.71 2.79 26.00
N ALA A 59 -2.55 2.16 25.98
CA ALA A 59 -1.36 2.64 26.68
C ALA A 59 -0.68 3.75 25.84
N PHE A 60 -1.30 4.94 25.77
CA PHE A 60 -0.94 6.01 24.84
C PHE A 60 0.55 6.38 24.82
N VAL A 61 1.21 6.41 25.99
CA VAL A 61 2.65 6.69 26.07
C VAL A 61 3.45 5.63 25.33
N ASN A 62 3.13 4.34 25.54
CA ASN A 62 3.80 3.23 24.87
C ASN A 62 3.48 3.21 23.38
N VAL A 63 2.23 3.50 22.99
CA VAL A 63 1.82 3.63 21.58
C VAL A 63 2.63 4.71 20.85
N LEU A 64 2.79 5.90 21.46
CA LEU A 64 3.59 6.98 20.87
C LEU A 64 5.08 6.63 20.83
N LYS A 65 5.60 5.89 21.83
CA LYS A 65 6.98 5.39 21.83
C LYS A 65 7.20 4.38 20.70
N GLU A 66 6.29 3.42 20.50
CA GLU A 66 6.35 2.45 19.39
C GLU A 66 6.22 3.16 18.04
N LEU A 67 5.30 4.11 17.88
CA LEU A 67 5.20 4.94 16.69
C LEU A 67 6.50 5.68 16.39
N LYS A 68 7.13 6.29 17.41
CA LYS A 68 8.40 7.00 17.25
C LYS A 68 9.53 6.06 16.81
N ASN A 69 9.54 4.82 17.27
CA ASN A 69 10.58 3.83 17.00
C ASN A 69 10.34 3.04 15.70
N SER A 70 9.14 3.10 15.13
CA SER A 70 8.81 2.39 13.87
C SER A 70 9.28 3.17 12.64
N ASP A 71 9.49 2.45 11.54
CA ASP A 71 9.75 3.02 10.20
C ASP A 71 8.44 3.31 9.45
N ALA A 72 7.42 2.47 9.68
CA ALA A 72 6.10 2.62 9.10
C ALA A 72 5.00 2.25 10.11
N PHE A 73 3.88 2.97 10.03
CA PHE A 73 2.61 2.67 10.67
C PHE A 73 1.66 2.07 9.65
N ILE A 74 1.13 0.90 9.95
CA ILE A 74 0.22 0.15 9.09
C ILE A 74 -1.10 -0.04 9.82
N LEU A 75 -2.17 0.55 9.32
CA LEU A 75 -3.52 0.25 9.75
C LEU A 75 -4.01 -0.94 8.93
N GLY A 76 -4.18 -2.09 9.58
CA GLY A 76 -4.67 -3.31 8.95
C GLY A 76 -6.13 -3.19 8.52
N GLY A 77 -6.60 -4.17 7.78
CA GLY A 77 -7.95 -4.18 7.20
C GLY A 77 -9.08 -4.15 8.22
N GLY A 78 -10.27 -4.23 7.73
CA GLY A 78 -11.49 -4.16 8.53
C GLY A 78 -12.29 -2.89 8.29
N GLY A 79 -13.41 -2.75 8.99
CA GLY A 79 -14.28 -1.57 8.92
C GLY A 79 -13.95 -0.54 10.01
N LEU A 80 -12.70 -0.09 10.07
CA LEU A 80 -12.18 0.71 11.18
C LEU A 80 -12.51 2.20 11.05
N ILE A 81 -12.54 2.70 9.83
CA ILE A 81 -12.77 4.11 9.52
C ILE A 81 -14.25 4.34 9.21
N GLN A 82 -15.05 4.42 10.27
CA GLN A 82 -16.49 4.66 10.20
C GLN A 82 -17.01 5.17 11.56
N ASP A 83 -18.11 5.91 11.57
CA ASP A 83 -18.73 6.46 12.79
C ASP A 83 -20.16 5.96 13.05
N SER A 84 -20.63 4.96 12.28
CA SER A 84 -21.96 4.36 12.45
C SER A 84 -22.10 3.59 13.77
N THR A 85 -21.03 2.99 14.27
CA THR A 85 -21.02 2.25 15.52
C THR A 85 -20.50 3.10 16.68
N SER A 86 -19.40 3.84 16.51
CA SER A 86 -18.79 4.66 17.54
C SER A 86 -17.89 5.74 16.96
N ILE A 87 -18.21 7.00 17.27
CA ILE A 87 -17.32 8.13 16.93
C ILE A 87 -15.98 8.04 17.67
N ARG A 88 -15.97 7.49 18.89
CA ARG A 88 -14.72 7.30 19.66
C ARG A 88 -13.74 6.38 18.96
N SER A 89 -14.25 5.31 18.33
CA SER A 89 -13.44 4.38 17.55
C SER A 89 -12.81 5.09 16.33
N LEU A 90 -13.60 5.85 15.58
CA LEU A 90 -13.09 6.65 14.47
C LEU A 90 -11.99 7.61 14.92
N LEU A 91 -12.25 8.40 15.98
CA LEU A 91 -11.28 9.37 16.50
C LEU A 91 -9.98 8.71 16.95
N TYR A 92 -10.04 7.51 17.53
CA TYR A 92 -8.86 6.73 17.92
C TYR A 92 -7.98 6.40 16.71
N TYR A 93 -8.55 5.86 15.63
CA TYR A 93 -7.76 5.53 14.45
C TYR A 93 -7.25 6.77 13.71
N LEU A 94 -8.03 7.84 13.65
CA LEU A 94 -7.56 9.12 13.11
C LEU A 94 -6.41 9.71 13.94
N PHE A 95 -6.48 9.61 15.27
CA PHE A 95 -5.39 10.01 16.18
C PHE A 95 -4.09 9.25 15.85
N LEU A 96 -4.15 7.93 15.65
CA LEU A 96 -2.98 7.13 15.27
C LEU A 96 -2.38 7.57 13.91
N ILE A 97 -3.24 7.76 12.89
CA ILE A 97 -2.84 8.22 11.56
C ILE A 97 -2.16 9.59 11.66
N ILE A 98 -2.77 10.54 12.37
CA ILE A 98 -2.25 11.90 12.52
C ILE A 98 -0.94 11.88 13.32
N SER A 99 -0.87 11.13 14.42
CA SER A 99 0.35 10.99 15.22
C SER A 99 1.51 10.39 14.41
N ALA A 100 1.25 9.37 13.60
CA ALA A 100 2.25 8.79 12.71
C ALA A 100 2.74 9.82 11.66
N LYS A 101 1.84 10.64 11.11
CA LYS A 101 2.20 11.74 10.18
C LYS A 101 3.03 12.82 10.87
N ILE A 102 2.67 13.24 12.08
CA ILE A 102 3.43 14.22 12.88
C ILE A 102 4.83 13.69 13.18
N LEU A 103 4.95 12.40 13.52
CA LEU A 103 6.21 11.71 13.75
C LEU A 103 6.95 11.34 12.45
N LYS A 104 6.43 11.77 11.29
CA LYS A 104 7.05 11.62 9.96
C LYS A 104 7.25 10.17 9.53
N LYS A 105 6.38 9.28 9.99
CA LYS A 105 6.40 7.86 9.62
C LYS A 105 5.68 7.64 8.30
N LYS A 106 6.03 6.58 7.57
CA LYS A 106 5.18 6.10 6.48
C LYS A 106 3.85 5.67 7.05
N VAL A 107 2.75 6.10 6.44
CA VAL A 107 1.39 5.76 6.87
C VAL A 107 0.71 4.98 5.76
N ILE A 108 0.32 3.77 6.09
CA ILE A 108 -0.22 2.78 5.15
C ILE A 108 -1.52 2.22 5.72
N LEU A 109 -2.57 2.25 4.93
CA LEU A 109 -3.88 1.68 5.25
C LEU A 109 -4.16 0.53 4.28
N LEU A 110 -4.32 -0.70 4.78
CA LEU A 110 -4.45 -1.90 3.94
C LEU A 110 -5.84 -2.53 4.05
N GLY A 111 -6.45 -2.86 2.91
CA GLY A 111 -7.71 -3.60 2.84
C GLY A 111 -8.85 -2.94 3.62
N GLN A 112 -8.92 -1.61 3.62
CA GLN A 112 -9.88 -0.85 4.43
C GLN A 112 -11.29 -0.93 3.89
N GLY A 113 -12.25 -1.17 4.80
CA GLY A 113 -13.65 -0.80 4.61
C GLY A 113 -13.88 0.58 5.20
N ILE A 114 -14.18 1.57 4.36
CA ILE A 114 -14.34 2.97 4.76
C ILE A 114 -15.79 3.41 4.67
N GLY A 115 -16.23 4.12 5.70
CA GLY A 115 -17.56 4.75 5.78
C GLY A 115 -18.69 3.81 6.28
N PRO A 116 -19.86 4.39 6.53
CA PRO A 116 -20.16 5.82 6.38
C PRO A 116 -19.45 6.68 7.42
N VAL A 117 -19.03 7.90 7.05
CA VAL A 117 -18.44 8.89 7.95
C VAL A 117 -19.18 10.22 7.82
N ARG A 118 -19.74 10.73 8.94
CA ARG A 118 -20.47 12.00 8.98
C ARG A 118 -19.54 13.19 8.83
N ASN A 119 -18.41 13.19 9.53
CA ASN A 119 -17.43 14.27 9.44
C ASN A 119 -16.43 14.06 8.30
N LYS A 120 -16.88 14.33 7.08
CA LYS A 120 -16.07 14.18 5.84
C LYS A 120 -14.84 15.08 5.80
N TYR A 121 -14.87 16.25 6.44
CA TYR A 121 -13.72 17.19 6.46
C TYR A 121 -12.56 16.65 7.31
N LEU A 122 -12.87 16.15 8.51
CA LEU A 122 -11.85 15.56 9.39
C LEU A 122 -11.19 14.35 8.73
N LEU A 123 -11.98 13.49 8.11
CA LEU A 123 -11.48 12.32 7.38
C LEU A 123 -10.57 12.74 6.21
N LYS A 124 -11.02 13.67 5.36
CA LYS A 124 -10.22 14.20 4.25
C LYS A 124 -8.88 14.76 4.72
N TRP A 125 -8.88 15.54 5.80
CA TRP A 125 -7.66 16.13 6.36
C TRP A 125 -6.72 15.05 6.91
N ALA A 126 -7.24 14.07 7.65
CA ALA A 126 -6.43 12.98 8.20
C ALA A 126 -5.78 12.12 7.10
N LEU A 127 -6.52 11.85 6.01
CA LEU A 127 -6.05 11.01 4.90
C LEU A 127 -5.19 11.75 3.87
N LYS A 128 -5.14 13.09 3.90
CA LYS A 128 -4.28 13.88 2.98
C LYS A 128 -2.82 13.44 3.13
N GLY A 129 -2.20 13.01 2.03
CA GLY A 129 -0.78 12.65 1.99
C GLY A 129 -0.40 11.33 2.69
N VAL A 130 -1.38 10.49 3.04
CA VAL A 130 -1.14 9.08 3.43
C VAL A 130 -0.42 8.38 2.28
N ASP A 131 0.60 7.58 2.59
CA ASP A 131 1.49 7.02 1.56
C ASP A 131 0.80 5.97 0.68
N LEU A 132 -0.04 5.13 1.29
CA LEU A 132 -0.83 4.12 0.58
C LEU A 132 -2.17 3.90 1.28
N ILE A 133 -3.25 3.88 0.52
CA ILE A 133 -4.54 3.35 0.95
C ILE A 133 -4.94 2.25 -0.03
N THR A 134 -5.22 1.06 0.48
CA THR A 134 -5.92 0.05 -0.28
C THR A 134 -7.31 -0.15 0.32
N VAL A 135 -8.32 -0.26 -0.52
CA VAL A 135 -9.72 -0.46 -0.13
C VAL A 135 -10.22 -1.80 -0.64
N ARG A 136 -11.07 -2.45 0.17
CA ARG A 136 -11.53 -3.82 -0.13
C ARG A 136 -12.82 -3.89 -0.95
N ASP A 137 -13.53 -2.77 -1.10
CA ASP A 137 -14.82 -2.71 -1.77
C ASP A 137 -15.03 -1.37 -2.50
N GLU A 138 -15.91 -1.38 -3.52
CA GLU A 138 -16.25 -0.22 -4.35
C GLU A 138 -16.89 0.91 -3.56
N ARG A 139 -17.64 0.59 -2.52
CA ARG A 139 -18.27 1.59 -1.65
C ARG A 139 -17.21 2.42 -0.93
N SER A 140 -16.19 1.78 -0.40
CA SER A 140 -15.05 2.46 0.25
C SER A 140 -14.28 3.34 -0.73
N LEU A 141 -14.12 2.89 -1.98
CA LEU A 141 -13.51 3.68 -3.04
C LEU A 141 -14.35 4.92 -3.37
N LYS A 142 -15.67 4.73 -3.50
CA LYS A 142 -16.63 5.82 -3.76
C LYS A 142 -16.61 6.85 -2.64
N GLU A 143 -16.64 6.44 -1.37
CA GLU A 143 -16.57 7.33 -0.20
C GLU A 143 -15.30 8.19 -0.24
N LEU A 144 -14.13 7.59 -0.51
CA LEU A 144 -12.87 8.33 -0.63
C LEU A 144 -12.86 9.31 -1.81
N THR A 145 -13.49 8.94 -2.92
CA THR A 145 -13.59 9.80 -4.11
C THR A 145 -14.50 10.99 -3.86
N GLU A 146 -15.65 10.78 -3.22
CA GLU A 146 -16.62 11.82 -2.88
C GLU A 146 -16.03 12.88 -1.92
N ILE A 147 -15.28 12.45 -0.91
CA ILE A 147 -14.61 13.37 0.01
C ILE A 147 -13.38 14.03 -0.62
N LYS A 148 -13.03 13.64 -1.85
CA LYS A 148 -11.80 14.10 -2.54
C LYS A 148 -10.56 13.89 -1.66
N ALA A 149 -10.46 12.69 -1.06
CA ALA A 149 -9.25 12.29 -0.35
C ALA A 149 -8.05 12.28 -1.31
N LYS A 150 -6.89 12.72 -0.82
CA LYS A 150 -5.66 12.79 -1.62
C LYS A 150 -4.54 11.98 -0.95
N PRO A 151 -4.64 10.64 -0.85
CA PRO A 151 -3.49 9.81 -0.53
C PRO A 151 -2.49 9.85 -1.70
N ARG A 152 -1.26 9.42 -1.47
CA ARG A 152 -0.25 9.33 -2.53
C ARG A 152 -0.53 8.21 -3.51
N LYS A 153 -1.02 7.07 -3.00
CA LYS A 153 -1.45 5.92 -3.79
C LYS A 153 -2.77 5.39 -3.24
N LEU A 154 -3.75 5.17 -4.11
CA LEU A 154 -5.04 4.54 -3.80
C LEU A 154 -5.22 3.34 -4.73
N VAL A 155 -5.49 2.17 -4.16
CA VAL A 155 -5.65 0.92 -4.91
C VAL A 155 -6.89 0.19 -4.44
N MET A 156 -7.69 -0.30 -5.37
CA MET A 156 -8.78 -1.24 -5.05
C MET A 156 -8.21 -2.65 -4.96
N THR A 157 -8.55 -3.35 -3.89
CA THR A 157 -8.06 -4.70 -3.58
C THR A 157 -9.21 -5.57 -3.06
N ALA A 158 -8.94 -6.49 -2.13
CA ALA A 158 -9.93 -7.25 -1.41
C ALA A 158 -9.55 -7.37 0.07
N ASP A 159 -10.45 -7.96 0.87
CA ASP A 159 -10.17 -8.24 2.28
C ASP A 159 -8.96 -9.16 2.43
N LEU A 160 -8.07 -8.83 3.36
CA LEU A 160 -6.82 -9.58 3.59
C LEU A 160 -7.05 -11.03 4.01
N SER A 161 -8.21 -11.33 4.61
CA SER A 161 -8.55 -12.71 5.01
C SER A 161 -8.65 -13.67 3.83
N PHE A 162 -8.90 -13.18 2.58
CA PHE A 162 -8.82 -14.01 1.36
C PHE A 162 -7.42 -14.55 1.04
N MET A 163 -6.40 -14.15 1.79
CA MET A 163 -5.07 -14.76 1.70
C MET A 163 -4.94 -16.05 2.51
N MET A 164 -5.91 -16.35 3.38
CA MET A 164 -5.97 -17.64 4.08
C MET A 164 -6.32 -18.75 3.09
N ALA A 165 -5.83 -19.95 3.37
CA ALA A 165 -6.18 -21.16 2.67
C ALA A 165 -7.00 -22.08 3.60
N PRO A 166 -8.07 -22.72 3.12
CA PRO A 166 -8.80 -23.70 3.91
C PRO A 166 -7.89 -24.91 4.15
N PRO A 167 -8.03 -25.60 5.30
CA PRO A 167 -7.37 -26.87 5.50
C PRO A 167 -7.97 -27.92 4.53
N ASP A 168 -7.23 -29.01 4.33
CA ASP A 168 -7.75 -30.15 3.60
C ASP A 168 -8.94 -30.82 4.32
N LYS A 169 -9.65 -31.69 3.62
CA LYS A 169 -10.88 -32.34 4.15
C LYS A 169 -10.62 -33.17 5.41
N GLU A 170 -9.45 -33.79 5.55
CA GLU A 170 -9.12 -34.61 6.71
C GLU A 170 -8.89 -33.74 7.93
N ASN A 171 -8.12 -32.65 7.80
CA ASN A 171 -7.92 -31.67 8.86
C ASN A 171 -9.23 -30.99 9.26
N SER A 172 -10.10 -30.66 8.30
CA SER A 172 -11.43 -30.09 8.60
C SER A 172 -12.27 -31.04 9.46
N LYS A 173 -12.28 -32.35 9.17
CA LYS A 173 -12.97 -33.37 10.00
C LYS A 173 -12.37 -33.44 11.42
N LYS A 174 -11.04 -33.42 11.55
CA LYS A 174 -10.37 -33.40 12.86
C LYS A 174 -10.73 -32.17 13.67
N ILE A 175 -10.75 -30.98 13.03
CA ILE A 175 -11.13 -29.72 13.67
C ILE A 175 -12.59 -29.74 14.12
N LEU A 176 -13.53 -30.23 13.29
CA LEU A 176 -14.93 -30.42 13.68
C LEU A 176 -15.04 -31.34 14.89
N GLY A 177 -14.38 -32.48 14.85
CA GLY A 177 -14.38 -33.46 15.96
C GLY A 177 -13.83 -32.85 17.25
N SER A 178 -12.74 -32.10 17.20
CA SER A 178 -12.17 -31.39 18.36
C SER A 178 -13.08 -30.28 18.90
N ALA A 179 -13.92 -29.71 18.03
CA ALA A 179 -14.97 -28.74 18.41
C ALA A 179 -16.25 -29.42 18.94
N GLY A 180 -16.25 -30.74 19.08
CA GLY A 180 -17.39 -31.53 19.58
C GLY A 180 -18.49 -31.77 18.55
N ILE A 181 -18.25 -31.50 17.25
CA ILE A 181 -19.24 -31.64 16.20
C ILE A 181 -19.03 -33.00 15.48
N LYS A 182 -20.02 -33.89 15.58
CA LYS A 182 -20.08 -35.12 14.81
C LYS A 182 -21.04 -34.92 13.64
N LYS A 183 -20.52 -34.89 12.40
CA LYS A 183 -21.35 -34.81 11.19
C LYS A 183 -22.10 -36.13 11.02
N THR A 184 -23.42 -36.07 10.98
CA THR A 184 -24.34 -37.16 10.66
C THR A 184 -24.52 -37.29 9.14
N LYS A 185 -25.52 -38.07 8.68
CA LYS A 185 -25.93 -38.13 7.27
C LYS A 185 -26.70 -36.85 6.84
N SER A 186 -27.22 -36.11 7.81
CA SER A 186 -27.94 -34.84 7.60
C SER A 186 -26.99 -33.74 7.12
N ARG A 187 -27.53 -32.71 6.45
CA ARG A 187 -26.77 -31.52 6.05
C ARG A 187 -26.27 -30.76 7.27
N LEU A 188 -25.00 -30.40 7.28
CA LEU A 188 -24.39 -29.62 8.35
C LEU A 188 -24.36 -28.14 7.98
N ILE A 189 -25.19 -27.32 8.65
CA ILE A 189 -25.35 -25.88 8.37
C ILE A 189 -24.79 -25.05 9.50
N GLY A 190 -23.90 -24.11 9.16
CA GLY A 190 -23.36 -23.11 10.10
C GLY A 190 -24.27 -21.89 10.19
N ILE A 191 -24.60 -21.46 11.41
CA ILE A 191 -25.40 -20.27 11.68
C ILE A 191 -24.51 -19.24 12.40
N SER A 192 -24.31 -18.06 11.80
CA SER A 192 -23.54 -16.97 12.42
C SER A 192 -24.43 -15.77 12.70
N LEU A 193 -24.75 -15.53 13.96
CA LEU A 193 -25.56 -14.42 14.42
C LEU A 193 -24.72 -13.30 15.01
N ARG A 194 -25.29 -12.11 15.12
CA ARG A 194 -24.71 -10.98 15.82
C ARG A 194 -25.79 -10.12 16.49
N PRO A 195 -25.43 -9.28 17.48
CA PRO A 195 -26.37 -8.31 18.04
C PRO A 195 -26.91 -7.37 16.95
N PRO A 196 -28.24 -7.15 16.89
CA PRO A 196 -28.82 -6.17 15.97
C PRO A 196 -28.32 -4.76 16.34
N VAL A 197 -28.00 -3.97 15.34
CA VAL A 197 -27.71 -2.55 15.51
C VAL A 197 -29.05 -1.85 15.75
N LYS A 198 -29.24 -1.25 16.94
CA LYS A 198 -30.42 -0.51 17.41
C LYS A 198 -31.62 -0.48 16.45
N GLY A 199 -32.70 -1.12 16.79
CA GLY A 199 -33.92 -1.14 15.96
C GLY A 199 -35.16 -1.54 16.76
N LYS A 200 -36.35 -1.29 16.18
CA LYS A 200 -37.63 -1.77 16.73
C LYS A 200 -37.72 -3.29 16.44
N ASN A 201 -38.38 -4.03 17.34
CA ASN A 201 -38.72 -5.47 17.18
C ASN A 201 -37.53 -6.45 17.21
N ILE A 202 -36.53 -6.23 18.06
CA ILE A 202 -35.38 -7.15 18.23
C ILE A 202 -35.85 -8.58 18.58
N GLU A 203 -36.85 -8.69 19.46
CA GLU A 203 -37.38 -9.98 19.90
C GLU A 203 -38.07 -10.74 18.75
N ALA A 204 -38.80 -10.02 17.88
CA ALA A 204 -39.40 -10.62 16.70
C ALA A 204 -38.36 -11.16 15.72
N LYS A 205 -37.22 -10.45 15.57
CA LYS A 205 -36.09 -10.94 14.76
C LYS A 205 -35.47 -12.23 15.36
N TYR A 206 -35.35 -12.32 16.69
CA TYR A 206 -34.86 -13.54 17.36
C TYR A 206 -35.85 -14.70 17.19
N LYS A 207 -37.15 -14.45 17.32
CA LYS A 207 -38.18 -15.47 17.06
C LYS A 207 -38.14 -15.98 15.61
N ALA A 208 -38.03 -15.09 14.63
CA ALA A 208 -37.89 -15.47 13.24
C ALA A 208 -36.62 -16.32 12.97
N MET A 209 -35.51 -16.01 13.62
CA MET A 209 -34.32 -16.85 13.55
C MET A 209 -34.51 -18.22 14.20
N ALA A 210 -35.15 -18.29 15.37
CA ALA A 210 -35.47 -19.55 16.03
C ALA A 210 -36.42 -20.41 15.17
N SER A 211 -37.46 -19.82 14.62
CA SER A 211 -38.40 -20.50 13.69
C SER A 211 -37.68 -21.01 12.43
N LEU A 212 -36.75 -20.23 11.84
CA LEU A 212 -35.94 -20.69 10.72
C LEU A 212 -35.08 -21.90 11.11
N CYS A 213 -34.44 -21.85 12.27
CA CYS A 213 -33.59 -22.95 12.75
C CYS A 213 -34.39 -24.24 12.96
N ASP A 214 -35.54 -24.15 13.64
CA ASP A 214 -36.45 -25.30 13.82
C ASP A 214 -36.94 -25.84 12.46
N HIS A 215 -37.33 -24.97 11.54
CA HIS A 215 -37.73 -25.36 10.19
C HIS A 215 -36.62 -26.11 9.43
N LEU A 216 -35.39 -25.64 9.47
CA LEU A 216 -34.26 -26.30 8.81
C LEU A 216 -34.01 -27.72 9.40
N MET A 217 -34.16 -27.89 10.70
CA MET A 217 -33.98 -29.18 11.36
C MET A 217 -35.13 -30.13 11.02
N GLU A 218 -36.41 -29.67 11.09
CA GLU A 218 -37.57 -30.50 10.94
C GLU A 218 -37.92 -30.82 9.47
N LYS A 219 -37.74 -29.84 8.58
CA LYS A 219 -38.19 -29.95 7.17
C LYS A 219 -37.07 -30.18 6.17
N LYS A 220 -35.85 -29.85 6.52
CA LYS A 220 -34.68 -29.98 5.63
C LYS A 220 -33.63 -30.98 6.10
N ASP A 221 -33.95 -31.77 7.13
CA ASP A 221 -33.03 -32.77 7.73
C ASP A 221 -31.62 -32.20 7.93
N SER A 222 -31.55 -31.07 8.64
CA SER A 222 -30.29 -30.34 8.82
C SER A 222 -29.82 -30.40 10.27
N GLN A 223 -28.53 -30.62 10.45
CA GLN A 223 -27.80 -30.44 11.71
C GLN A 223 -27.25 -29.02 11.77
N LEU A 224 -27.61 -28.25 12.81
CA LEU A 224 -27.19 -26.86 12.95
C LEU A 224 -26.03 -26.71 13.92
N VAL A 225 -25.11 -25.80 13.57
CA VAL A 225 -23.97 -25.40 14.41
C VAL A 225 -23.87 -23.89 14.45
N PHE A 226 -24.02 -23.31 15.63
CA PHE A 226 -23.83 -21.87 15.80
C PHE A 226 -22.34 -21.53 15.88
N LEU A 227 -21.93 -20.58 15.04
CA LEU A 227 -20.57 -20.08 14.85
C LEU A 227 -20.40 -18.73 15.55
N ILE A 228 -19.55 -18.68 16.56
CA ILE A 228 -19.30 -17.47 17.35
C ILE A 228 -18.07 -16.76 16.80
N PHE A 229 -18.28 -15.64 16.09
CA PHE A 229 -17.19 -14.85 15.49
C PHE A 229 -16.68 -13.74 16.40
N ASN A 230 -17.49 -13.27 17.37
CA ASN A 230 -17.10 -12.22 18.31
C ASN A 230 -17.61 -12.53 19.71
N HIS A 231 -16.68 -12.91 20.59
CA HIS A 231 -16.99 -13.12 21.99
C HIS A 231 -16.97 -11.80 22.78
N PRO A 232 -17.88 -11.63 23.78
CA PRO A 232 -19.01 -12.49 24.14
C PRO A 232 -20.32 -12.15 23.38
N ASP A 233 -20.31 -11.14 22.52
CA ASP A 233 -21.51 -10.53 21.95
C ASP A 233 -22.37 -11.53 21.16
N ASP A 234 -21.74 -12.30 20.28
CA ASP A 234 -22.43 -13.26 19.42
C ASP A 234 -22.99 -14.44 20.23
N LEU A 235 -22.26 -14.85 21.28
CA LEU A 235 -22.71 -15.92 22.17
C LEU A 235 -24.01 -15.50 22.91
N ASN A 236 -24.10 -14.26 23.38
CA ASN A 236 -25.28 -13.75 24.06
C ASN A 236 -26.53 -13.78 23.15
N VAL A 237 -26.37 -13.41 21.89
CA VAL A 237 -27.49 -13.46 20.91
C VAL A 237 -27.83 -14.91 20.57
N THR A 238 -26.83 -15.72 20.33
CA THR A 238 -27.01 -17.16 20.03
C THR A 238 -27.78 -17.85 21.15
N SER A 239 -27.41 -17.62 22.41
CA SER A 239 -28.09 -18.20 23.56
C SER A 239 -29.58 -17.79 23.66
N LYS A 240 -29.89 -16.52 23.30
CA LYS A 240 -31.29 -16.05 23.27
C LYS A 240 -32.08 -16.74 22.18
N VAL A 241 -31.51 -16.88 20.97
CA VAL A 241 -32.20 -17.55 19.86
C VAL A 241 -32.37 -19.03 20.17
N MET A 242 -31.33 -19.71 20.68
CA MET A 242 -31.42 -21.13 21.08
C MET A 242 -32.47 -21.37 22.17
N GLY A 243 -32.62 -20.43 23.13
CA GLY A 243 -33.67 -20.50 24.15
C GLY A 243 -35.10 -20.35 23.61
N MET A 244 -35.27 -19.88 22.38
CA MET A 244 -36.57 -19.75 21.70
C MET A 244 -36.84 -20.92 20.72
N MET A 245 -35.82 -21.73 20.40
CA MET A 245 -35.94 -22.91 19.53
C MET A 245 -36.63 -24.05 20.25
N LYS A 246 -37.31 -24.89 19.48
CA LYS A 246 -37.92 -26.14 19.94
C LYS A 246 -36.94 -27.30 19.91
N ASN A 247 -36.01 -27.28 18.94
CA ASN A 247 -35.06 -28.33 18.70
C ASN A 247 -33.66 -27.95 19.20
N PRO A 248 -32.90 -28.86 19.83
CA PRO A 248 -31.55 -28.57 20.30
C PRO A 248 -30.55 -28.46 19.14
N ALA A 249 -29.73 -27.42 19.15
CA ALA A 249 -28.67 -27.21 18.16
C ALA A 249 -27.29 -27.18 18.84
N ASN A 250 -26.24 -27.41 18.06
CA ASN A 250 -24.86 -27.34 18.56
C ASN A 250 -24.35 -25.90 18.57
N VAL A 251 -23.50 -25.57 19.55
CA VAL A 251 -22.77 -24.30 19.59
C VAL A 251 -21.32 -24.59 19.95
N ILE A 252 -20.38 -23.93 19.27
CA ILE A 252 -18.97 -24.02 19.56
C ILE A 252 -18.62 -22.97 20.63
N LEU A 253 -18.51 -23.42 21.88
CA LEU A 253 -18.19 -22.54 23.01
C LEU A 253 -16.71 -22.19 23.10
N LYS A 254 -15.83 -23.09 22.62
CA LYS A 254 -14.39 -22.81 22.55
C LYS A 254 -14.13 -21.63 21.63
N GLN A 255 -13.36 -20.66 22.10
CA GLN A 255 -12.86 -19.59 21.23
C GLN A 255 -11.84 -20.20 20.25
N LEU A 256 -12.24 -20.30 18.99
CA LEU A 256 -11.40 -20.81 17.90
C LEU A 256 -10.47 -19.73 17.38
N ASP A 257 -9.30 -20.12 16.91
CA ASP A 257 -8.48 -19.26 16.09
C ASP A 257 -9.04 -19.15 14.64
N PRO A 258 -8.59 -18.18 13.83
CA PRO A 258 -9.10 -18.04 12.47
C PRO A 258 -8.93 -19.27 11.58
N ALA A 259 -7.87 -20.05 11.74
CA ALA A 259 -7.65 -21.25 10.93
C ALA A 259 -8.54 -22.40 11.39
N GLU A 260 -8.73 -22.55 12.70
CA GLU A 260 -9.68 -23.52 13.27
C GLU A 260 -11.11 -23.21 12.80
N MET A 261 -11.55 -21.93 12.86
CA MET A 261 -12.88 -21.52 12.39
C MET A 261 -13.05 -21.77 10.87
N LEU A 262 -12.03 -21.47 10.08
CA LEU A 262 -12.06 -21.75 8.64
C LEU A 262 -12.15 -23.27 8.40
N GLY A 263 -11.47 -24.07 9.21
CA GLY A 263 -11.56 -25.53 9.15
C GLY A 263 -12.93 -26.08 9.52
N VAL A 264 -13.57 -25.50 10.54
CA VAL A 264 -14.97 -25.83 10.89
C VAL A 264 -15.90 -25.54 9.71
N ILE A 265 -15.79 -24.34 9.13
CA ILE A 265 -16.63 -23.94 7.98
C ILE A 265 -16.37 -24.82 6.76
N ALA A 266 -15.12 -25.20 6.50
CA ALA A 266 -14.76 -26.07 5.36
C ALA A 266 -15.39 -27.49 5.45
N GLY A 267 -15.80 -27.91 6.64
CA GLY A 267 -16.52 -29.17 6.86
C GLY A 267 -18.06 -29.06 6.77
N MET A 268 -18.59 -27.85 6.56
CA MET A 268 -20.04 -27.59 6.46
C MET A 268 -20.54 -27.73 5.03
N ASP A 269 -21.85 -27.91 4.89
CA ASP A 269 -22.52 -27.96 3.60
C ASP A 269 -23.07 -26.56 3.19
N ALA A 270 -23.38 -25.69 4.17
CA ALA A 270 -23.77 -24.30 3.97
C ALA A 270 -23.47 -23.42 5.19
N VAL A 271 -23.44 -22.10 4.99
CA VAL A 271 -23.38 -21.11 6.06
C VAL A 271 -24.48 -20.07 5.86
N ILE A 272 -25.24 -19.80 6.91
CA ILE A 272 -26.21 -18.69 6.97
C ILE A 272 -25.67 -17.68 7.94
N GLY A 273 -25.28 -16.48 7.45
CA GLY A 273 -24.49 -15.57 8.24
C GLY A 273 -24.92 -14.11 8.25
N MET A 274 -24.95 -13.53 9.46
CA MET A 274 -25.02 -12.07 9.67
C MET A 274 -23.62 -11.44 9.66
N ARG A 275 -22.58 -12.17 10.08
CA ARG A 275 -21.21 -11.66 10.12
C ARG A 275 -20.58 -11.73 8.73
N LEU A 276 -20.06 -10.60 8.23
CA LEU A 276 -19.37 -10.56 6.93
C LEU A 276 -18.26 -11.62 6.82
N HIS A 277 -17.44 -11.79 7.88
CA HIS A 277 -16.36 -12.75 7.85
C HIS A 277 -16.83 -14.22 7.88
N SER A 278 -18.03 -14.53 8.38
CA SER A 278 -18.58 -15.88 8.24
C SER A 278 -18.84 -16.23 6.77
N LEU A 279 -19.30 -15.25 6.00
CA LEU A 279 -19.55 -15.38 4.55
C LEU A 279 -18.23 -15.34 3.74
N ILE A 280 -17.26 -14.54 4.15
CA ILE A 280 -15.91 -14.56 3.54
C ILE A 280 -15.26 -15.93 3.75
N PHE A 281 -15.33 -16.49 4.96
CA PHE A 281 -14.77 -17.82 5.26
C PHE A 281 -15.50 -18.93 4.51
N SER A 282 -16.85 -18.83 4.39
CA SER A 282 -17.60 -19.78 3.56
C SER A 282 -17.14 -19.73 2.11
N ALA A 283 -16.94 -18.52 1.58
CA ALA A 283 -16.42 -18.32 0.24
C ALA A 283 -15.01 -18.92 0.08
N ILE A 284 -14.06 -18.63 0.99
CA ILE A 284 -12.70 -19.19 0.98
C ILE A 284 -12.74 -20.73 1.00
N ALA A 285 -13.62 -21.32 1.83
CA ALA A 285 -13.84 -22.75 1.93
C ALA A 285 -14.61 -23.36 0.76
N ARG A 286 -15.10 -22.55 -0.18
CA ARG A 286 -15.99 -22.93 -1.28
C ARG A 286 -17.30 -23.60 -0.79
N VAL A 287 -17.77 -23.16 0.37
CA VAL A 287 -19.04 -23.56 0.98
C VAL A 287 -20.11 -22.50 0.61
N PRO A 288 -21.29 -22.88 0.14
CA PRO A 288 -22.38 -21.94 -0.14
C PRO A 288 -22.72 -21.08 1.08
N GLY A 289 -22.88 -19.76 0.87
CA GLY A 289 -23.19 -18.82 1.92
C GLY A 289 -24.47 -18.02 1.65
N PHE A 290 -25.39 -17.96 2.61
CA PHE A 290 -26.58 -17.10 2.56
C PHE A 290 -26.40 -15.93 3.50
N GLY A 291 -26.49 -14.70 2.97
CA GLY A 291 -26.28 -13.47 3.73
C GLY A 291 -27.56 -13.00 4.42
N LEU A 292 -27.51 -12.82 5.74
CA LEU A 292 -28.53 -12.11 6.51
C LEU A 292 -28.06 -10.66 6.67
N SER A 293 -28.49 -9.77 5.77
CA SER A 293 -28.00 -8.41 5.70
C SER A 293 -28.69 -7.51 6.72
N TYR A 294 -27.89 -6.86 7.53
CA TYR A 294 -28.26 -5.77 8.44
C TYR A 294 -27.34 -4.55 8.19
N ASP A 295 -26.34 -4.74 7.34
CA ASP A 295 -25.32 -3.74 6.99
C ASP A 295 -25.03 -3.90 5.48
N PRO A 296 -25.02 -2.83 4.73
CA PRO A 296 -24.73 -2.83 3.29
C PRO A 296 -23.44 -3.57 2.88
N LYS A 297 -22.53 -3.85 3.81
CA LYS A 297 -21.31 -4.63 3.54
C LYS A 297 -21.62 -6.09 3.21
N VAL A 298 -22.61 -6.68 3.88
CA VAL A 298 -23.04 -8.07 3.64
C VAL A 298 -23.67 -8.16 2.26
N GLU A 299 -24.60 -7.27 1.95
CA GLU A 299 -25.23 -7.17 0.63
C GLU A 299 -24.20 -6.99 -0.48
N SER A 300 -23.29 -6.00 -0.33
CA SER A 300 -22.25 -5.71 -1.32
C SER A 300 -21.38 -6.93 -1.60
N PHE A 301 -20.99 -7.66 -0.55
CA PHE A 301 -20.19 -8.86 -0.67
C PHE A 301 -20.94 -9.99 -1.39
N GLN A 302 -22.20 -10.25 -1.00
CA GLN A 302 -23.02 -11.30 -1.62
C GLN A 302 -23.29 -11.01 -3.09
N ARG A 303 -23.55 -9.75 -3.46
CA ARG A 303 -23.65 -9.33 -4.87
C ARG A 303 -22.37 -9.61 -5.66
N GLN A 304 -21.21 -9.29 -5.07
CA GLN A 304 -19.91 -9.52 -5.72
C GLN A 304 -19.59 -11.00 -5.91
N THR A 305 -20.03 -11.86 -5.00
CA THR A 305 -19.82 -13.32 -5.07
C THR A 305 -20.91 -14.06 -5.81
N GLY A 306 -21.98 -13.37 -6.22
CA GLY A 306 -23.16 -13.99 -6.86
C GLY A 306 -23.99 -14.85 -5.91
N GLN A 307 -23.79 -14.70 -4.61
CA GLN A 307 -24.52 -15.47 -3.59
C GLN A 307 -25.80 -14.76 -3.16
N LYS A 308 -26.73 -15.51 -2.56
CA LYS A 308 -28.03 -15.01 -2.11
C LYS A 308 -27.94 -14.29 -0.77
N TRP A 309 -28.84 -13.35 -0.54
CA TRP A 309 -28.96 -12.61 0.70
C TRP A 309 -30.38 -12.06 0.88
N ILE A 310 -30.75 -11.72 2.11
CA ILE A 310 -32.00 -11.04 2.46
C ILE A 310 -31.73 -9.89 3.42
N ASP A 311 -32.51 -8.81 3.30
CA ASP A 311 -32.46 -7.67 4.23
C ASP A 311 -33.26 -7.97 5.49
N LEU A 312 -32.64 -7.82 6.66
CA LEU A 312 -33.27 -8.06 7.95
C LEU A 312 -34.10 -6.88 8.49
N ASP A 313 -34.02 -5.70 7.90
CA ASP A 313 -34.73 -4.53 8.44
C ASP A 313 -36.23 -4.57 8.12
N ASN A 314 -36.61 -5.19 7.01
CA ASN A 314 -37.98 -5.38 6.59
C ASN A 314 -38.43 -6.86 6.65
N LEU A 315 -37.87 -7.65 7.56
CA LEU A 315 -37.99 -9.09 7.60
C LEU A 315 -39.42 -9.56 7.91
N ASN A 316 -39.97 -10.38 7.02
CA ASN A 316 -41.10 -11.24 7.27
C ASN A 316 -40.58 -12.68 7.49
N GLU A 317 -41.00 -13.34 8.58
CA GLU A 317 -40.56 -14.72 8.93
C GLU A 317 -40.83 -15.71 7.80
N LYS A 318 -42.02 -15.64 7.15
CA LYS A 318 -42.38 -16.53 6.03
C LYS A 318 -41.47 -16.33 4.83
N GLU A 319 -41.13 -15.08 4.51
CA GLU A 319 -40.24 -14.73 3.41
C GLU A 319 -38.79 -15.21 3.69
N LEU A 320 -38.32 -15.05 4.93
CA LEU A 320 -37.02 -15.57 5.35
C LEU A 320 -36.91 -17.07 5.14
N ILE A 321 -37.89 -17.83 5.64
CA ILE A 321 -37.93 -19.29 5.49
C ILE A 321 -37.97 -19.67 4.00
N MET A 322 -38.81 -19.03 3.21
CA MET A 322 -38.95 -19.32 1.79
C MET A 322 -37.63 -19.05 1.01
N GLU A 323 -36.95 -17.94 1.27
CA GLU A 323 -35.69 -17.61 0.57
C GLU A 323 -34.55 -18.52 0.99
N VAL A 324 -34.49 -18.90 2.27
CA VAL A 324 -33.48 -19.86 2.77
C VAL A 324 -33.79 -21.26 2.21
N ASP A 325 -35.07 -21.68 2.11
CA ASP A 325 -35.43 -22.95 1.48
C ASP A 325 -34.98 -23.02 0.02
N ARG A 326 -35.27 -21.96 -0.76
CA ARG A 326 -34.79 -21.86 -2.15
C ARG A 326 -33.27 -21.94 -2.24
N PHE A 327 -32.55 -21.34 -1.28
CA PHE A 327 -31.10 -21.41 -1.22
C PHE A 327 -30.64 -22.84 -0.93
N ILE A 328 -31.20 -23.51 0.08
CA ILE A 328 -30.86 -24.87 0.50
C ILE A 328 -31.18 -25.90 -0.60
N ASP A 329 -32.33 -25.77 -1.27
CA ASP A 329 -32.75 -26.68 -2.34
C ASP A 329 -31.95 -26.47 -3.63
N GLY A 330 -31.50 -25.23 -3.88
CA GLY A 330 -30.69 -24.86 -5.03
C GLY A 330 -29.20 -24.88 -4.82
N MET A 331 -28.71 -25.41 -3.69
CA MET A 331 -27.27 -25.46 -3.41
C MET A 331 -26.53 -26.30 -4.48
N GLY A 332 -25.77 -25.63 -5.33
CA GLY A 332 -24.81 -26.24 -6.26
C GLY A 332 -23.39 -25.93 -5.83
N THR A 333 -22.42 -26.68 -6.35
CA THR A 333 -20.99 -26.37 -6.23
C THR A 333 -20.67 -25.18 -7.13
N GLY A 334 -21.04 -23.96 -6.69
CA GLY A 334 -20.80 -22.74 -7.45
C GLY A 334 -19.33 -22.30 -7.36
N SER A 335 -18.78 -21.88 -8.48
CA SER A 335 -17.56 -21.10 -8.49
C SER A 335 -17.86 -19.69 -8.00
N PHE A 336 -17.52 -19.37 -6.73
CA PHE A 336 -17.79 -18.06 -6.11
C PHE A 336 -16.80 -16.96 -6.55
N GLY A 337 -16.08 -17.17 -7.64
CA GLY A 337 -15.07 -16.22 -8.13
C GLY A 337 -13.92 -15.96 -7.13
N ILE A 338 -13.64 -16.90 -6.24
CA ILE A 338 -12.69 -16.77 -5.12
C ILE A 338 -11.28 -16.41 -5.59
N ASP A 339 -10.84 -16.96 -6.72
CA ASP A 339 -9.48 -16.73 -7.23
C ASP A 339 -9.24 -15.24 -7.53
N ARG A 340 -10.27 -14.51 -7.99
CA ARG A 340 -10.16 -13.05 -8.19
C ARG A 340 -9.98 -12.30 -6.87
N PHE A 341 -10.71 -12.70 -5.79
CA PHE A 341 -10.57 -12.08 -4.47
C PHE A 341 -9.20 -12.41 -3.84
N SER A 342 -8.74 -13.63 -3.94
CA SER A 342 -7.42 -14.03 -3.47
C SER A 342 -6.30 -13.29 -4.21
N LYS A 343 -6.41 -13.13 -5.54
CA LYS A 343 -5.49 -12.31 -6.33
C LYS A 343 -5.52 -10.84 -5.90
N ALA A 344 -6.72 -10.27 -5.75
CA ALA A 344 -6.89 -8.89 -5.30
C ALA A 344 -6.41 -8.68 -3.85
N ALA A 345 -6.58 -9.67 -2.96
CA ALA A 345 -6.05 -9.60 -1.59
C ALA A 345 -4.52 -9.58 -1.56
N ARG A 346 -3.85 -10.36 -2.42
CA ARG A 346 -2.37 -10.34 -2.56
C ARG A 346 -1.86 -9.00 -3.08
N GLU A 347 -2.67 -8.24 -3.83
CA GLU A 347 -2.29 -6.90 -4.30
C GLU A 347 -2.11 -5.91 -3.14
N ASN A 348 -2.76 -6.13 -1.95
CA ASN A 348 -2.45 -5.37 -0.74
C ASN A 348 -0.96 -5.52 -0.36
N ILE A 349 -0.44 -6.74 -0.38
CA ILE A 349 0.93 -7.03 0.02
C ILE A 349 1.92 -6.53 -1.03
N ARG A 350 1.60 -6.71 -2.31
CA ARG A 350 2.42 -6.13 -3.38
C ARG A 350 2.52 -4.62 -3.26
N SER A 351 1.39 -3.93 -3.08
CA SER A 351 1.36 -2.47 -2.88
C SER A 351 2.07 -2.05 -1.60
N LEU A 352 1.96 -2.83 -0.50
CA LEU A 352 2.72 -2.62 0.73
C LEU A 352 4.23 -2.69 0.46
N ASN A 353 4.69 -3.75 -0.20
CA ASN A 353 6.11 -3.97 -0.50
C ASN A 353 6.68 -2.86 -1.38
N GLU A 354 5.95 -2.44 -2.40
CA GLU A 354 6.31 -1.29 -3.24
C GLU A 354 6.39 0.00 -2.40
N CYS A 355 5.42 0.24 -1.53
CA CYS A 355 5.41 1.41 -0.66
C CYS A 355 6.57 1.37 0.35
N LEU A 356 6.89 0.22 0.95
CA LEU A 356 8.00 0.07 1.89
C LEU A 356 9.36 0.24 1.21
N LYS A 357 9.53 -0.33 0.01
CA LYS A 357 10.74 -0.19 -0.81
C LYS A 357 10.92 1.23 -1.35
N ASN A 358 9.83 1.92 -1.63
CA ASN A 358 9.85 3.27 -2.20
C ASN A 358 10.33 4.28 -1.15
N ASN A 359 11.63 4.58 -1.19
CA ASN A 359 12.26 5.55 -0.30
C ASN A 359 12.29 6.96 -0.92
N LYS A 360 11.24 7.33 -1.70
CA LYS A 360 11.16 8.64 -2.35
C LYS A 360 10.53 9.69 -1.43
N ILE A 361 11.06 10.90 -1.49
CA ILE A 361 10.47 12.10 -0.88
C ILE A 361 9.79 12.90 -1.98
N SER A 362 8.49 13.14 -1.83
CA SER A 362 7.76 13.98 -2.77
C SER A 362 7.92 15.46 -2.40
N VAL A 363 8.36 16.26 -3.35
CA VAL A 363 8.50 17.72 -3.24
C VAL A 363 7.74 18.37 -4.38
N LEU A 364 6.61 19.04 -4.10
CA LEU A 364 5.74 19.67 -5.13
C LEU A 364 5.37 18.70 -6.26
N ASP A 365 4.90 17.49 -5.90
CA ASP A 365 4.49 16.40 -6.81
C ASP A 365 5.65 15.75 -7.62
N ILE A 366 6.90 16.05 -7.28
CA ILE A 366 8.09 15.37 -7.79
C ILE A 366 8.62 14.37 -6.76
N ASN A 367 8.75 13.12 -7.18
CA ASN A 367 9.22 12.01 -6.34
C ASN A 367 10.73 11.82 -6.49
N ILE A 368 11.49 12.13 -5.45
CA ILE A 368 12.95 12.12 -5.43
C ILE A 368 13.43 10.98 -4.54
N ASP A 369 14.34 10.16 -5.04
CA ASP A 369 14.93 9.05 -4.30
C ASP A 369 15.75 9.57 -3.09
N ASN A 370 15.42 9.06 -1.89
CA ASN A 370 16.11 9.45 -0.64
C ASN A 370 17.29 8.51 -0.38
N LEU A 371 18.37 8.71 -1.10
CA LEU A 371 19.55 7.87 -1.13
C LEU A 371 20.81 8.66 -0.74
N ASN A 372 21.86 7.97 -0.28
CA ASN A 372 23.21 8.44 -0.32
C ASN A 372 23.89 8.04 -1.65
N ILE A 373 25.11 8.53 -1.90
CA ILE A 373 25.79 8.30 -3.17
C ILE A 373 26.11 6.81 -3.41
N GLN A 374 26.44 6.05 -2.38
CA GLN A 374 26.71 4.61 -2.50
C GLN A 374 25.46 3.82 -2.85
N GLU A 375 24.31 4.18 -2.25
CA GLU A 375 23.01 3.58 -2.59
C GLU A 375 22.58 3.94 -4.03
N ALA A 376 22.90 5.16 -4.49
CA ALA A 376 22.62 5.59 -5.86
C ALA A 376 23.50 4.82 -6.87
N LEU A 377 24.78 4.65 -6.57
CA LEU A 377 25.70 3.84 -7.40
C LEU A 377 25.26 2.39 -7.48
N LYS A 378 24.89 1.77 -6.34
CA LYS A 378 24.39 0.39 -6.34
C LYS A 378 23.18 0.22 -7.24
N LYS A 379 22.21 1.14 -7.17
CA LYS A 379 21.04 1.11 -8.07
C LYS A 379 21.43 1.29 -9.55
N SER A 380 22.42 2.14 -9.83
CA SER A 380 22.92 2.34 -11.19
C SER A 380 23.62 1.08 -11.72
N GLU A 381 24.35 0.36 -10.88
CA GLU A 381 24.96 -0.92 -11.23
C GLU A 381 23.90 -2.03 -11.43
N GLU A 382 22.82 -2.04 -10.64
CA GLU A 382 21.66 -2.92 -10.85
C GLU A 382 21.01 -2.66 -12.23
N LEU A 383 20.90 -1.39 -12.63
CA LEU A 383 20.39 -1.00 -13.94
C LEU A 383 21.30 -1.52 -15.07
N LEU A 384 22.58 -1.29 -14.97
CA LEU A 384 23.56 -1.77 -15.97
C LEU A 384 23.55 -3.30 -16.10
N ALA A 385 23.40 -4.02 -14.98
CA ALA A 385 23.32 -5.48 -14.97
C ALA A 385 22.03 -6.02 -15.61
N SER A 386 20.92 -5.26 -15.51
CA SER A 386 19.63 -5.65 -16.11
C SER A 386 19.61 -5.55 -17.62
N LYS A 387 20.50 -4.74 -18.21
CA LYS A 387 20.54 -4.34 -19.63
C LYS A 387 19.26 -3.68 -20.15
N GLU A 388 18.31 -3.35 -19.26
CA GLU A 388 17.10 -2.62 -19.61
C GLU A 388 17.39 -1.11 -19.59
N PRO A 389 16.97 -0.34 -20.61
CA PRO A 389 17.22 1.10 -20.66
C PRO A 389 16.58 1.85 -19.50
N GLY A 390 17.37 2.65 -18.79
CA GLY A 390 16.88 3.44 -17.67
C GLY A 390 17.46 4.85 -17.62
N LEU A 391 16.59 5.83 -17.29
CA LEU A 391 16.95 7.24 -17.21
C LEU A 391 17.30 7.63 -15.77
N ILE A 392 18.43 8.32 -15.59
CA ILE A 392 18.86 8.94 -14.32
C ILE A 392 18.75 10.46 -14.47
N VAL A 393 18.02 11.08 -13.53
CA VAL A 393 17.84 12.54 -13.47
C VAL A 393 18.29 13.08 -12.12
N THR A 394 18.74 14.32 -12.10
CA THR A 394 19.23 15.00 -10.90
C THR A 394 18.44 16.30 -10.65
N PRO A 395 17.12 16.16 -10.26
CA PRO A 395 16.29 17.33 -10.09
C PRO A 395 16.84 18.28 -9.03
N ASN A 396 16.69 19.57 -9.34
CA ASN A 396 17.02 20.68 -8.48
C ASN A 396 15.81 21.64 -8.34
N PRO A 397 15.84 22.67 -7.49
CA PRO A 397 14.72 23.61 -7.32
C PRO A 397 14.23 24.24 -8.61
N GLU A 398 15.11 24.55 -9.58
CA GLU A 398 14.74 25.15 -10.86
C GLU A 398 13.88 24.17 -11.69
N MET A 399 14.33 22.92 -11.80
CA MET A 399 13.61 21.87 -12.51
C MET A 399 12.25 21.59 -11.87
N ILE A 400 12.16 21.57 -10.53
CA ILE A 400 10.89 21.35 -9.84
C ILE A 400 9.91 22.49 -10.08
N VAL A 401 10.36 23.74 -10.03
CA VAL A 401 9.47 24.89 -10.33
C VAL A 401 9.05 24.88 -11.80
N ALA A 402 9.94 24.52 -12.73
CA ALA A 402 9.62 24.38 -14.15
C ALA A 402 8.56 23.28 -14.37
N SER A 403 8.68 22.14 -13.71
CA SER A 403 7.76 20.99 -13.83
C SER A 403 6.34 21.29 -13.31
N LEU A 404 6.14 22.36 -12.54
CA LEU A 404 4.79 22.78 -12.13
C LEU A 404 3.95 23.29 -13.32
N LYS A 405 4.59 23.80 -14.36
CA LYS A 405 3.96 24.27 -15.59
C LYS A 405 4.14 23.30 -16.77
N ASP A 406 5.15 22.45 -16.70
CA ASP A 406 5.51 21.45 -17.72
C ASP A 406 5.20 20.04 -17.21
N ILE A 407 4.01 19.53 -17.62
CA ILE A 407 3.51 18.21 -17.20
C ILE A 407 4.40 17.09 -17.76
N GLU A 408 4.93 17.26 -18.97
CA GLU A 408 5.81 16.30 -19.61
C GLU A 408 7.11 16.14 -18.79
N LEU A 409 7.78 17.24 -18.46
CA LEU A 409 8.96 17.22 -17.60
C LEU A 409 8.67 16.58 -16.24
N ARG A 410 7.50 16.88 -15.64
CA ARG A 410 7.05 16.25 -14.39
C ARG A 410 6.96 14.73 -14.51
N ASN A 411 6.34 14.25 -15.58
CA ASN A 411 6.18 12.83 -15.83
C ASN A 411 7.54 12.15 -16.07
N ILE A 412 8.44 12.79 -16.82
CA ILE A 412 9.79 12.27 -17.06
C ILE A 412 10.54 12.09 -15.74
N ILE A 413 10.58 13.12 -14.88
CA ILE A 413 11.28 13.05 -13.59
C ILE A 413 10.67 11.97 -12.68
N ASN A 414 9.34 11.86 -12.65
CA ASN A 414 8.64 10.90 -11.79
C ASN A 414 8.78 9.45 -12.26
N ASN A 415 8.93 9.22 -13.57
CA ASN A 415 9.10 7.90 -14.18
C ASN A 415 10.57 7.52 -14.38
N ALA A 416 11.52 8.41 -14.10
CA ALA A 416 12.93 8.09 -14.17
C ALA A 416 13.27 6.90 -13.26
N TYR A 417 14.17 6.03 -13.72
CA TYR A 417 14.67 4.90 -12.94
C TYR A 417 15.29 5.37 -11.63
N LEU A 418 16.07 6.45 -11.69
CA LEU A 418 16.68 7.08 -10.53
C LEU A 418 16.55 8.61 -10.63
N SER A 419 16.03 9.22 -9.55
CA SER A 419 15.85 10.66 -9.43
C SER A 419 16.51 11.12 -8.12
N VAL A 420 17.73 11.69 -8.18
CA VAL A 420 18.51 12.04 -6.98
C VAL A 420 18.46 13.53 -6.68
N ALA A 421 18.47 13.87 -5.38
CA ALA A 421 18.35 15.25 -4.92
C ALA A 421 19.62 16.06 -5.18
N ASP A 422 19.60 16.98 -6.15
CA ASP A 422 20.66 17.97 -6.37
C ASP A 422 20.27 19.34 -5.81
N GLY A 423 21.20 19.97 -5.16
CA GLY A 423 21.06 21.32 -4.59
C GLY A 423 20.52 21.37 -3.15
N VAL A 424 20.99 22.42 -2.45
CA VAL A 424 20.67 22.65 -1.02
C VAL A 424 19.20 22.99 -0.81
N GLY A 425 18.55 23.61 -1.80
CA GLY A 425 17.12 23.92 -1.75
C GLY A 425 16.26 22.68 -1.51
N LEU A 426 16.62 21.51 -2.08
CA LEU A 426 15.92 20.27 -1.83
C LEU A 426 16.16 19.73 -0.41
N MET A 427 17.38 19.89 0.12
CA MET A 427 17.67 19.53 1.52
C MET A 427 16.79 20.34 2.48
N LEU A 428 16.63 21.64 2.20
CA LEU A 428 15.77 22.52 2.98
C LEU A 428 14.28 22.15 2.79
N ALA A 429 13.84 21.88 1.56
CA ALA A 429 12.47 21.42 1.28
C ALA A 429 12.14 20.14 2.04
N GLY A 430 13.04 19.17 2.04
CA GLY A 430 12.86 17.95 2.83
C GLY A 430 12.71 18.22 4.33
N ARG A 431 13.48 19.16 4.90
CA ARG A 431 13.34 19.58 6.31
C ARG A 431 11.99 20.26 6.57
N ILE A 432 11.57 21.17 5.68
CA ILE A 432 10.28 21.87 5.78
C ILE A 432 9.12 20.86 5.72
N LEU A 433 9.16 19.91 4.78
CA LEU A 433 8.15 18.86 4.62
C LEU A 433 8.23 17.78 5.71
N GLY A 434 9.25 17.88 6.58
CA GLY A 434 9.42 16.93 7.66
C GLY A 434 10.03 15.59 7.26
N ARG A 435 10.56 15.45 6.04
CA ARG A 435 11.24 14.26 5.53
C ARG A 435 12.66 14.65 5.10
N LYS A 436 13.64 14.34 5.92
CA LYS A 436 15.04 14.71 5.68
C LYS A 436 15.66 13.80 4.62
N PHE A 437 16.22 14.38 3.55
CA PHE A 437 17.05 13.65 2.61
C PHE A 437 18.32 13.14 3.29
N LYS A 438 18.74 11.92 2.97
CA LYS A 438 19.97 11.31 3.50
C LYS A 438 21.21 12.12 3.12
N GLN A 439 21.30 12.49 1.84
CA GLN A 439 22.45 13.20 1.28
C GLN A 439 22.03 14.06 0.09
N ARG A 440 22.70 15.18 -0.12
CA ARG A 440 22.72 15.90 -1.38
C ARG A 440 23.64 15.15 -2.34
N ILE A 441 23.16 14.77 -3.50
CA ILE A 441 23.96 14.13 -4.56
C ILE A 441 24.00 15.09 -5.74
N ALA A 442 25.13 15.76 -5.93
CA ALA A 442 25.32 16.63 -7.08
C ALA A 442 25.49 15.78 -8.35
N GLY A 443 24.84 16.17 -9.46
CA GLY A 443 24.85 15.41 -10.70
C GLY A 443 26.27 15.10 -11.19
N ILE A 444 27.18 16.08 -11.14
CA ILE A 444 28.57 15.89 -11.53
C ILE A 444 29.33 14.89 -10.65
N ASP A 445 29.02 14.84 -9.34
CA ASP A 445 29.69 13.89 -8.43
C ASP A 445 29.23 12.46 -8.73
N LEU A 446 27.91 12.26 -9.00
CA LEU A 446 27.39 10.95 -9.41
C LEU A 446 27.98 10.53 -10.76
N MET A 447 28.05 11.44 -11.73
CA MET A 447 28.67 11.18 -13.04
C MET A 447 30.11 10.70 -12.89
N LEU A 448 30.94 11.39 -12.11
CA LEU A 448 32.35 11.02 -11.92
C LEU A 448 32.50 9.66 -11.23
N GLU A 449 31.64 9.34 -10.26
CA GLU A 449 31.66 8.01 -9.62
C GLU A 449 31.19 6.91 -10.61
N LEU A 450 30.20 7.17 -11.46
CA LEU A 450 29.80 6.23 -12.53
C LEU A 450 30.91 6.01 -13.55
N ILE A 451 31.67 7.04 -13.88
CA ILE A 451 32.84 6.91 -14.77
C ILE A 451 33.94 6.04 -14.13
N ARG A 452 34.15 6.14 -12.81
CA ARG A 452 35.05 5.22 -12.07
C ARG A 452 34.55 3.77 -12.14
N VAL A 453 33.24 3.56 -12.00
CA VAL A 453 32.63 2.24 -12.17
C VAL A 453 32.84 1.73 -13.61
N ALA A 454 32.66 2.60 -14.61
CA ALA A 454 32.89 2.26 -16.02
C ALA A 454 34.33 1.80 -16.25
N LYS A 455 35.31 2.53 -15.76
CA LYS A 455 36.73 2.15 -15.82
C LYS A 455 36.99 0.76 -15.20
N ASN A 456 36.52 0.55 -13.97
CA ASN A 456 36.79 -0.68 -13.23
C ASN A 456 36.12 -1.91 -13.86
N LYS A 457 34.94 -1.74 -14.46
CA LYS A 457 34.16 -2.83 -15.07
C LYS A 457 34.27 -2.89 -16.60
N ARG A 458 35.07 -2.03 -17.20
CA ARG A 458 35.28 -1.92 -18.65
C ARG A 458 33.99 -1.62 -19.42
N TYR A 459 33.10 -0.79 -18.85
CA TYR A 459 31.94 -0.27 -19.55
C TYR A 459 32.32 0.86 -20.49
N LYS A 460 31.73 0.90 -21.67
CA LYS A 460 31.89 1.97 -22.65
C LYS A 460 30.96 3.14 -22.33
N ILE A 461 31.48 4.36 -22.42
CA ILE A 461 30.68 5.57 -22.21
C ILE A 461 30.58 6.41 -23.48
N PHE A 462 29.45 7.11 -23.64
CA PHE A 462 29.24 8.08 -24.72
C PHE A 462 28.92 9.43 -24.11
N LEU A 463 29.54 10.50 -24.62
CA LEU A 463 29.31 11.88 -24.16
C LEU A 463 28.55 12.66 -25.20
N PHE A 464 27.33 13.11 -24.88
CA PHE A 464 26.49 13.85 -25.81
C PHE A 464 26.08 15.20 -25.22
N GLY A 465 26.37 16.28 -25.93
CA GLY A 465 25.92 17.61 -25.53
C GLY A 465 27.02 18.67 -25.45
N SER A 466 26.69 19.78 -24.82
CA SER A 466 27.51 21.00 -24.74
C SER A 466 27.84 21.60 -26.12
N ARG A 467 28.73 22.60 -26.15
CA ARG A 467 29.19 23.24 -27.38
C ARG A 467 30.18 22.32 -28.11
N GLU A 468 30.40 22.64 -29.38
CA GLU A 468 31.41 21.99 -30.21
C GLU A 468 32.77 21.95 -29.52
N GLY A 469 33.42 20.79 -29.55
CA GLY A 469 34.73 20.52 -28.96
C GLY A 469 34.70 20.24 -27.44
N VAL A 470 33.61 20.50 -26.71
CA VAL A 470 33.57 20.34 -25.25
C VAL A 470 33.47 18.86 -24.86
N ALA A 471 32.66 18.08 -25.54
CA ALA A 471 32.53 16.65 -25.26
C ALA A 471 33.84 15.91 -25.55
N GLU A 472 34.53 16.26 -26.63
CA GLU A 472 35.83 15.75 -27.03
C GLU A 472 36.94 16.12 -26.03
N GLU A 473 36.95 17.37 -25.56
CA GLU A 473 37.87 17.82 -24.49
C GLU A 473 37.60 17.07 -23.18
N ALA A 474 36.36 16.91 -22.80
CA ALA A 474 35.97 16.14 -21.62
C ALA A 474 36.42 14.67 -21.77
N ALA A 475 36.26 14.06 -22.94
CA ALA A 475 36.70 12.69 -23.20
C ALA A 475 38.21 12.50 -23.01
N LYS A 476 39.02 13.50 -23.40
CA LYS A 476 40.50 13.45 -23.23
C LYS A 476 40.94 13.50 -21.77
N VAL A 477 40.14 14.10 -20.90
CA VAL A 477 40.44 14.24 -19.47
C VAL A 477 39.94 13.05 -18.66
N LEU A 478 38.93 12.35 -19.16
CA LEU A 478 38.32 11.21 -18.47
C LEU A 478 39.19 9.95 -18.64
N ASP A 479 39.48 9.30 -17.54
CA ASP A 479 40.20 8.03 -17.49
C ASP A 479 39.20 6.86 -17.59
N ALA A 480 38.59 6.70 -18.81
CA ALA A 480 37.56 5.68 -19.10
C ALA A 480 37.52 5.38 -20.61
N ASP A 481 36.89 4.26 -21.00
CA ASP A 481 36.66 3.87 -22.38
C ASP A 481 35.50 4.71 -22.98
N VAL A 482 35.86 5.78 -23.72
CA VAL A 482 34.90 6.67 -24.38
C VAL A 482 34.67 6.16 -25.82
N ALA A 483 33.52 5.51 -26.04
CA ALA A 483 33.11 4.95 -27.32
C ALA A 483 32.79 6.02 -28.39
N GLY A 484 32.44 7.24 -27.95
CA GLY A 484 32.16 8.35 -28.86
C GLY A 484 31.74 9.62 -28.15
N THR A 485 31.71 10.72 -28.91
CA THR A 485 31.29 12.05 -28.44
C THR A 485 30.43 12.71 -29.51
N TYR A 486 29.43 13.52 -29.13
CA TYR A 486 28.65 14.31 -30.05
C TYR A 486 28.25 15.65 -29.46
N GLN A 487 28.33 16.72 -30.22
CA GLN A 487 27.99 18.08 -29.76
C GLN A 487 26.46 18.32 -29.70
N GLY A 488 26.00 19.28 -28.90
CA GLY A 488 24.57 19.48 -28.62
C GLY A 488 23.90 20.69 -29.30
N TYR A 489 24.65 21.53 -30.03
CA TYR A 489 24.13 22.81 -30.54
C TYR A 489 23.53 22.74 -31.95
N SER A 490 24.12 21.98 -32.84
CA SER A 490 23.63 21.74 -34.23
C SER A 490 23.42 20.24 -34.43
N MET A 491 22.40 19.69 -33.74
CA MET A 491 22.17 18.26 -33.79
C MET A 491 21.15 17.88 -34.87
N ASN A 492 21.50 16.86 -35.63
CA ASN A 492 20.55 16.04 -36.36
C ASN A 492 20.22 14.84 -35.49
N ASN A 493 18.99 14.75 -34.94
CA ASN A 493 18.59 13.69 -34.04
C ASN A 493 18.85 12.29 -34.58
N GLN A 494 18.55 12.06 -35.87
CA GLN A 494 18.73 10.76 -36.48
C GLN A 494 20.21 10.35 -36.49
N GLN A 495 21.10 11.27 -36.91
CA GLN A 495 22.54 11.03 -36.96
C GLN A 495 23.11 10.74 -35.54
N VAL A 496 22.69 11.51 -34.52
CA VAL A 496 23.11 11.30 -33.12
C VAL A 496 22.71 9.90 -32.64
N ILE A 497 21.46 9.50 -32.90
CA ILE A 497 20.94 8.19 -32.49
C ILE A 497 21.73 7.06 -33.18
N GLU A 498 21.98 7.17 -34.47
CA GLU A 498 22.75 6.18 -35.24
C GLU A 498 24.18 6.05 -34.73
N GLU A 499 24.85 7.17 -34.41
CA GLU A 499 26.21 7.19 -33.87
C GLU A 499 26.28 6.58 -32.47
N ILE A 500 25.33 6.89 -31.58
CA ILE A 500 25.27 6.27 -30.25
C ILE A 500 25.04 4.76 -30.38
N LYS A 501 24.10 4.32 -31.23
CA LYS A 501 23.80 2.89 -31.44
C LYS A 501 24.98 2.13 -32.04
N SER A 502 25.65 2.70 -33.02
CA SER A 502 26.80 2.05 -33.68
C SER A 502 28.02 1.90 -32.76
N SER A 503 28.22 2.85 -31.86
CA SER A 503 29.30 2.79 -30.85
C SER A 503 29.03 1.86 -29.67
N GLY A 504 27.75 1.45 -29.45
CA GLY A 504 27.34 0.46 -28.47
C GLY A 504 27.76 0.78 -27.01
N PRO A 505 27.45 1.96 -26.46
CA PRO A 505 27.86 2.31 -25.12
C PRO A 505 26.98 1.64 -24.05
N ASP A 506 27.55 1.36 -22.88
CA ASP A 506 26.81 0.93 -21.70
C ASP A 506 26.19 2.11 -20.95
N MET A 507 26.84 3.28 -21.05
CA MET A 507 26.40 4.52 -20.38
C MET A 507 26.40 5.70 -21.35
N LEU A 508 25.32 6.47 -21.36
CA LEU A 508 25.19 7.72 -22.13
C LEU A 508 25.01 8.90 -21.17
N PHE A 509 25.88 9.90 -21.27
CA PHE A 509 25.78 11.13 -20.51
C PHE A 509 25.29 12.28 -21.41
N VAL A 510 24.10 12.85 -21.09
CA VAL A 510 23.42 13.86 -21.93
C VAL A 510 23.53 15.24 -21.29
N GLY A 511 24.20 16.17 -21.94
CA GLY A 511 24.47 17.54 -21.48
C GLY A 511 23.86 18.64 -22.37
N LEU A 512 22.52 18.57 -22.65
CA LEU A 512 21.81 19.55 -23.49
C LEU A 512 21.16 20.71 -22.68
N GLY A 513 21.25 20.63 -21.33
CA GLY A 513 20.59 21.53 -20.41
C GLY A 513 19.10 21.18 -20.20
N SER A 514 18.62 21.44 -18.96
CA SER A 514 17.22 21.18 -18.59
C SER A 514 16.30 22.30 -19.14
N PRO A 515 15.07 21.99 -19.65
CA PRO A 515 14.41 20.66 -19.72
C PRO A 515 14.73 19.86 -21.00
N LYS A 516 15.55 20.39 -21.92
CA LYS A 516 15.78 19.82 -23.25
C LYS A 516 16.42 18.42 -23.16
N GLN A 517 17.40 18.25 -22.27
CA GLN A 517 18.09 16.96 -22.09
C GLN A 517 17.17 15.84 -21.54
N GLU A 518 16.28 16.18 -20.58
CA GLU A 518 15.35 15.20 -20.00
C GLU A 518 14.33 14.74 -21.03
N LYS A 519 13.80 15.67 -21.84
CA LYS A 519 12.84 15.34 -22.90
C LYS A 519 13.49 14.50 -23.99
N TRP A 520 14.61 14.94 -24.52
CA TRP A 520 15.33 14.20 -25.56
C TRP A 520 15.69 12.78 -25.09
N ALA A 521 16.24 12.64 -23.88
CA ALA A 521 16.63 11.36 -23.33
C ALA A 521 15.43 10.43 -23.10
N ALA A 522 14.28 10.96 -22.67
CA ALA A 522 13.07 10.17 -22.47
C ALA A 522 12.44 9.72 -23.77
N ASP A 523 12.38 10.60 -24.77
CA ASP A 523 11.79 10.30 -26.09
C ASP A 523 12.55 9.20 -26.82
N HIS A 524 13.88 9.17 -26.70
CA HIS A 524 14.73 8.22 -27.42
C HIS A 524 15.24 7.05 -26.55
N LEU A 525 14.87 6.98 -25.27
CA LEU A 525 15.40 5.99 -24.31
C LEU A 525 15.32 4.55 -24.82
N LYS A 526 14.17 4.14 -25.33
CA LYS A 526 13.94 2.79 -25.83
C LYS A 526 14.64 2.54 -27.17
N GLU A 527 14.66 3.55 -28.03
CA GLU A 527 15.28 3.47 -29.36
C GLU A 527 16.80 3.33 -29.28
N LEU A 528 17.41 4.08 -28.35
CA LEU A 528 18.84 4.05 -28.09
C LEU A 528 19.31 2.69 -27.57
N GLY A 529 18.50 2.02 -26.76
CA GLY A 529 18.85 0.71 -26.17
C GLY A 529 20.03 0.75 -25.19
N VAL A 530 20.50 1.97 -24.77
CA VAL A 530 21.61 2.13 -23.84
C VAL A 530 21.13 1.85 -22.42
N PRO A 531 21.74 0.92 -21.67
CA PRO A 531 21.30 0.54 -20.36
C PRO A 531 21.19 1.70 -19.37
N LEU A 532 22.17 2.61 -19.33
CA LEU A 532 22.16 3.75 -18.42
C LEU A 532 22.27 5.06 -19.20
N VAL A 533 21.22 5.88 -19.13
CA VAL A 533 21.20 7.24 -19.68
C VAL A 533 21.11 8.24 -18.52
N MET A 534 22.06 9.16 -18.40
CA MET A 534 22.09 10.16 -17.33
C MET A 534 22.10 11.58 -17.87
N CYS A 535 21.17 12.43 -17.41
CA CYS A 535 21.15 13.86 -17.69
C CYS A 535 22.15 14.59 -16.79
N VAL A 536 23.16 15.23 -17.37
CA VAL A 536 24.32 15.80 -16.63
C VAL A 536 24.44 17.33 -16.74
N GLY A 537 23.60 18.00 -17.55
CA GLY A 537 23.62 19.45 -17.72
C GLY A 537 25.01 19.97 -18.12
N GLY A 538 25.50 20.99 -17.45
CA GLY A 538 26.81 21.59 -17.73
C GLY A 538 28.00 20.86 -17.08
N SER A 539 27.86 19.55 -16.76
CA SER A 539 28.98 18.80 -16.15
C SER A 539 30.12 18.57 -17.14
N LEU A 540 29.83 18.45 -18.44
CA LEU A 540 30.84 18.32 -19.49
C LEU A 540 31.72 19.58 -19.58
N ASP A 541 31.14 20.77 -19.48
CA ASP A 541 31.90 22.02 -19.48
C ASP A 541 32.86 22.13 -18.29
N VAL A 542 32.46 21.59 -17.13
CA VAL A 542 33.32 21.56 -15.92
C VAL A 542 34.46 20.56 -16.09
N ILE A 543 34.19 19.37 -16.64
CA ILE A 543 35.20 18.32 -16.88
C ILE A 543 36.19 18.77 -17.93
N ALA A 544 35.76 19.40 -19.00
CA ALA A 544 36.59 19.99 -20.05
C ALA A 544 37.39 21.24 -19.58
N GLY A 545 37.21 21.69 -18.33
CA GLY A 545 37.88 22.88 -17.81
C GLY A 545 37.35 24.23 -18.31
N ARG A 546 36.27 24.22 -19.14
CA ARG A 546 35.65 25.45 -19.68
C ARG A 546 34.82 26.22 -18.63
N ALA A 547 34.35 25.53 -17.58
CA ALA A 547 33.67 26.16 -16.44
C ALA A 547 34.34 25.80 -15.11
N LYS A 548 34.57 26.81 -14.27
CA LYS A 548 35.21 26.59 -12.94
C LYS A 548 34.14 26.10 -11.94
N ARG A 549 34.42 24.98 -11.28
CA ARG A 549 33.58 24.50 -10.19
C ARG A 549 33.81 25.34 -8.91
N ALA A 550 32.76 25.47 -8.09
CA ALA A 550 32.88 26.15 -6.79
C ALA A 550 33.95 25.51 -5.88
N PRO A 551 34.70 26.32 -5.10
CA PRO A 551 35.64 25.82 -4.11
C PRO A 551 35.01 24.78 -3.16
N VAL A 552 35.84 23.84 -2.66
CA VAL A 552 35.35 22.72 -1.84
C VAL A 552 34.58 23.18 -0.60
N PHE A 553 35.00 24.26 0.06
CA PHE A 553 34.33 24.80 1.23
C PHE A 553 32.93 25.32 0.88
N MET A 554 32.76 26.02 -0.25
CA MET A 554 31.45 26.52 -0.71
C MET A 554 30.48 25.36 -1.07
N ARG A 555 31.01 24.28 -1.64
CA ARG A 555 30.26 23.06 -1.92
C ARG A 555 29.79 22.37 -0.63
N LYS A 556 30.64 22.28 0.40
CA LYS A 556 30.35 21.68 1.71
C LYS A 556 29.26 22.45 2.47
N ILE A 557 29.28 23.78 2.45
CA ILE A 557 28.30 24.63 3.15
C ILE A 557 27.05 24.89 2.29
N GLY A 558 27.06 24.46 1.02
CA GLY A 558 25.89 24.49 0.15
C GLY A 558 25.60 25.82 -0.55
N ILE A 559 26.59 26.69 -0.67
CA ILE A 559 26.50 27.99 -1.37
C ILE A 559 27.13 27.94 -2.77
N GLU A 560 27.20 26.77 -3.40
CA GLU A 560 27.66 26.62 -4.79
C GLU A 560 26.87 27.48 -5.78
N TRP A 561 25.57 27.69 -5.51
CA TRP A 561 24.72 28.56 -6.31
C TRP A 561 25.19 30.02 -6.31
N LEU A 562 25.74 30.51 -5.19
CA LEU A 562 26.29 31.87 -5.06
C LEU A 562 27.56 32.01 -5.88
N TRP A 563 28.45 31.00 -5.86
CA TRP A 563 29.63 30.98 -6.74
C TRP A 563 29.25 31.08 -8.21
N ARG A 564 28.26 30.29 -8.64
CA ARG A 564 27.77 30.34 -10.02
C ARG A 564 27.16 31.69 -10.39
N LEU A 565 26.53 32.38 -9.45
CA LEU A 565 26.01 33.74 -9.65
C LEU A 565 27.15 34.75 -9.81
N ILE A 566 28.20 34.63 -9.00
CA ILE A 566 29.37 35.50 -9.10
C ILE A 566 30.11 35.28 -10.42
N ALA A 567 30.31 34.02 -10.80
CA ALA A 567 30.97 33.65 -12.06
C ALA A 567 30.15 34.02 -13.32
N GLU A 568 28.82 33.95 -13.23
CA GLU A 568 27.89 34.24 -14.32
C GLU A 568 26.75 35.15 -13.83
N PRO A 569 26.93 36.47 -13.73
CA PRO A 569 25.91 37.38 -13.18
C PRO A 569 24.58 37.36 -13.93
N ARG A 570 24.58 37.04 -15.23
CA ARG A 570 23.36 36.91 -16.06
C ARG A 570 22.38 35.84 -15.54
N ARG A 571 22.81 34.97 -14.63
CA ARG A 571 21.97 33.92 -14.00
C ARG A 571 21.08 34.44 -12.84
N TRP A 572 21.12 35.72 -12.48
CA TRP A 572 20.36 36.27 -11.35
C TRP A 572 18.85 35.95 -11.43
N LYS A 573 18.26 35.99 -12.65
CA LYS A 573 16.84 35.65 -12.89
C LYS A 573 16.53 34.19 -12.49
N ARG A 574 17.47 33.25 -12.67
CA ARG A 574 17.33 31.84 -12.25
C ARG A 574 17.42 31.69 -10.74
N MET A 575 18.17 32.53 -10.06
CA MET A 575 18.30 32.49 -8.60
C MET A 575 17.01 32.94 -7.88
N LEU A 576 16.18 33.79 -8.50
CA LEU A 576 14.87 34.15 -7.97
C LEU A 576 13.90 32.95 -7.86
N VAL A 577 14.21 31.84 -8.53
CA VAL A 577 13.42 30.60 -8.40
C VAL A 577 13.57 29.98 -7.01
N LEU A 578 14.69 30.17 -6.30
CA LEU A 578 14.90 29.57 -4.98
C LEU A 578 13.91 30.07 -3.92
N PRO A 579 13.70 31.38 -3.71
CA PRO A 579 12.66 31.87 -2.81
C PRO A 579 11.25 31.41 -3.22
N VAL A 580 10.94 31.45 -4.52
CA VAL A 580 9.64 30.99 -5.05
C VAL A 580 9.42 29.51 -4.75
N PHE A 581 10.46 28.68 -4.93
CA PHE A 581 10.43 27.26 -4.60
C PHE A 581 10.13 27.03 -3.10
N ILE A 582 10.84 27.72 -2.21
CA ILE A 582 10.66 27.58 -0.76
C ILE A 582 9.25 28.01 -0.33
N ILE A 583 8.73 29.13 -0.84
CA ILE A 583 7.37 29.58 -0.56
C ILE A 583 6.34 28.54 -1.01
N LYS A 584 6.50 27.95 -2.21
CA LYS A 584 5.62 26.90 -2.70
C LYS A 584 5.69 25.63 -1.84
N VAL A 585 6.89 25.25 -1.38
CA VAL A 585 7.08 24.10 -0.47
C VAL A 585 6.39 24.35 0.87
N ILE A 586 6.52 25.55 1.44
CA ILE A 586 5.83 25.92 2.68
C ILE A 586 4.31 25.82 2.48
N ARG A 587 3.77 26.41 1.41
CA ARG A 587 2.33 26.34 1.09
C ARG A 587 1.82 24.94 0.83
N SER A 588 2.63 24.05 0.30
CA SER A 588 2.23 22.64 0.06
C SER A 588 2.16 21.80 1.34
N ARG A 589 2.79 22.26 2.43
CA ARG A 589 2.74 21.61 3.73
C ARG A 589 1.39 21.80 4.43
N PHE A 590 0.74 22.94 4.22
CA PHE A 590 -0.55 23.31 4.78
C PHE A 590 -1.66 23.17 3.72
#